data_e7c380426b004b333ffb678de05991db
#
_entry.id   e7c380426b004b333ffb678de05991db
#
_cell.length_a   1.000
_cell.length_b   1.000
_cell.length_c   1.000
_cell.angle_alpha   90.00
_cell.angle_beta   90.00
_cell.angle_gamma   90.00
#
_symmetry.space_group_name_H-M   'P 1'
#
loop_
_entity.id
_entity.type
_entity.pdbx_description
1 polymer ?
#
loop_
_entity_poly.entity_id
_entity_poly.type
_entity_poly.pdbx_seq_one_letter_code
_entity_poly.pdbx_strand_id
1 'polypeptide(L)'
;MPTENAPTIPSTMHAMVLTGHGDIDKLVYRDDVATPRPGPGEVLVQVTATAKNNTDRKAREGLYPTKDKGDVTSFAMGGEPTLTFPRIQGADVAGRVVAVGEGVDTSRIGERGLLDFNLYPDARRDINLTPDYYGHGADGGYAEYIAVPSDQFHHVPNPELADAELAAMGMCSYQTGYHMMTSARVAAGERVLVSGASGGVGAALIQMCRIVGAIPYAVSQPDKAEALLALGAEAVIDRGDLSTFVERVLEATGGAPIDAVMDLVGGAMTDLFIDTMISDMKARSTYPRLSIAGASGGNLSEIMWTRIYLYQVQIFGVSHGTREEAEQLVEWIRTGQLKPVLHAAFKLSELHEAERYFVNRGSNYLGKIVIVPDAQWDDHGAPFALENDAFKGTAFKDNA
;
A
#
# COMPACT_ATOMS: atom_id res chain seq x y z
N MET A 1 -37.50 -18.64 -2.98
CA MET A 1 -38.24 -17.49 -2.41
C MET A 1 -37.25 -16.33 -2.46
N PRO A 2 -37.63 -15.12 -2.91
CA PRO A 2 -36.71 -13.97 -2.80
C PRO A 2 -36.47 -13.72 -1.31
N THR A 3 -35.23 -13.65 -0.90
CA THR A 3 -34.83 -13.23 0.46
C THR A 3 -35.28 -11.78 0.66
N GLU A 4 -36.28 -11.58 1.53
CA GLU A 4 -36.66 -10.26 2.05
C GLU A 4 -35.42 -9.62 2.67
N ASN A 5 -34.94 -8.54 2.04
CA ASN A 5 -33.86 -7.64 2.47
C ASN A 5 -32.55 -7.63 1.64
N ALA A 6 -32.57 -7.86 0.34
CA ALA A 6 -31.46 -7.39 -0.46
C ALA A 6 -31.46 -5.84 -0.45
N PRO A 7 -30.35 -5.16 -0.08
CA PRO A 7 -30.32 -3.70 -0.08
C PRO A 7 -30.63 -3.18 -1.49
N THR A 8 -31.52 -2.19 -1.58
CA THR A 8 -31.82 -1.54 -2.85
C THR A 8 -30.60 -0.78 -3.31
N ILE A 9 -29.98 -1.24 -4.41
CA ILE A 9 -28.82 -0.58 -5.00
C ILE A 9 -29.29 0.69 -5.73
N PRO A 10 -28.84 1.89 -5.33
CA PRO A 10 -29.24 3.15 -5.97
C PRO A 10 -28.74 3.23 -7.42
N SER A 11 -29.36 4.06 -8.25
CA SER A 11 -28.93 4.29 -9.64
C SER A 11 -27.69 5.19 -9.73
N THR A 12 -27.50 6.05 -8.74
CA THR A 12 -26.34 6.94 -8.59
C THR A 12 -25.72 6.77 -7.22
N MET A 13 -24.45 7.11 -7.10
CA MET A 13 -23.65 6.99 -5.88
C MET A 13 -22.81 8.23 -5.65
N HIS A 14 -22.33 8.41 -4.42
CA HIS A 14 -21.29 9.37 -4.11
C HIS A 14 -19.92 8.79 -4.47
N ALA A 15 -19.09 9.64 -5.07
CA ALA A 15 -17.71 9.30 -5.38
C ALA A 15 -16.81 10.53 -5.41
N MET A 16 -15.53 10.34 -5.16
CA MET A 16 -14.50 11.35 -5.40
C MET A 16 -13.87 11.12 -6.77
N VAL A 17 -14.11 12.06 -7.68
CA VAL A 17 -13.74 11.94 -9.10
C VAL A 17 -12.52 12.79 -9.38
N LEU A 18 -11.46 12.16 -9.88
CA LEU A 18 -10.28 12.83 -10.41
C LEU A 18 -10.56 13.33 -11.83
N THR A 19 -10.47 14.64 -12.05
CA THR A 19 -10.83 15.30 -13.31
C THR A 19 -9.65 15.64 -14.21
N GLY A 20 -8.42 15.44 -13.73
CA GLY A 20 -7.18 15.74 -14.45
C GLY A 20 -5.97 15.62 -13.54
N HIS A 21 -4.76 15.71 -14.10
CA HIS A 21 -3.56 15.86 -13.29
C HIS A 21 -3.51 17.22 -12.60
N GLY A 22 -2.96 17.27 -11.40
CA GLY A 22 -2.75 18.49 -10.65
C GLY A 22 -2.85 18.33 -9.14
N ASP A 23 -3.21 19.41 -8.45
CA ASP A 23 -3.35 19.44 -7.00
C ASP A 23 -4.69 18.84 -6.57
N ILE A 24 -4.98 18.90 -5.27
CA ILE A 24 -6.20 18.34 -4.64
C ILE A 24 -7.49 18.90 -5.22
N ASP A 25 -7.49 20.09 -5.84
CA ASP A 25 -8.63 20.69 -6.55
C ASP A 25 -9.13 19.84 -7.73
N LYS A 26 -8.30 18.91 -8.23
CA LYS A 26 -8.68 17.94 -9.28
C LYS A 26 -9.55 16.78 -8.76
N LEU A 27 -9.62 16.62 -7.46
CA LEU A 27 -10.52 15.68 -6.80
C LEU A 27 -11.87 16.38 -6.55
N VAL A 28 -12.93 15.93 -7.19
CA VAL A 28 -14.25 16.53 -7.11
C VAL A 28 -15.23 15.54 -6.50
N TYR A 29 -15.80 15.87 -5.34
CA TYR A 29 -16.86 15.08 -4.71
C TYR A 29 -18.16 15.24 -5.49
N ARG A 30 -18.78 14.12 -5.88
CA ARG A 30 -19.99 14.07 -6.70
C ARG A 30 -21.01 13.10 -6.10
N ASP A 31 -22.30 13.41 -6.24
CA ASP A 31 -23.45 12.62 -5.78
C ASP A 31 -24.27 11.99 -6.93
N ASP A 32 -23.88 12.28 -8.17
CA ASP A 32 -24.58 11.91 -9.39
C ASP A 32 -23.81 10.89 -10.26
N VAL A 33 -22.81 10.21 -9.69
CA VAL A 33 -22.02 9.20 -10.40
C VAL A 33 -22.87 7.93 -10.56
N ALA A 34 -22.93 7.39 -11.78
CA ALA A 34 -23.70 6.17 -12.04
C ALA A 34 -23.13 4.99 -11.21
N THR A 35 -24.01 4.32 -10.44
CA THR A 35 -23.61 3.10 -9.72
C THR A 35 -23.31 1.99 -10.72
N PRO A 36 -22.11 1.36 -10.67
CA PRO A 36 -21.77 0.28 -11.59
C PRO A 36 -22.69 -0.93 -11.42
N ARG A 37 -22.77 -1.74 -12.46
CA ARG A 37 -23.46 -3.04 -12.42
C ARG A 37 -22.44 -4.14 -12.69
N PRO A 38 -22.47 -5.24 -11.94
CA PRO A 38 -21.51 -6.32 -12.14
C PRO A 38 -21.77 -6.99 -13.49
N GLY A 39 -20.73 -7.08 -14.31
CA GLY A 39 -20.72 -7.86 -15.54
C GLY A 39 -20.58 -9.37 -15.29
N PRO A 40 -20.54 -10.21 -16.35
CA PRO A 40 -20.29 -11.63 -16.19
C PRO A 40 -18.97 -11.90 -15.45
N GLY A 41 -19.02 -12.76 -14.44
CA GLY A 41 -17.87 -13.09 -13.59
C GLY A 41 -17.51 -12.06 -12.53
N GLU A 42 -18.24 -10.95 -12.42
CA GLU A 42 -17.97 -9.88 -11.45
C GLU A 42 -18.92 -9.92 -10.25
N VAL A 43 -18.48 -9.26 -9.19
CA VAL A 43 -19.30 -8.90 -8.02
C VAL A 43 -19.42 -7.39 -7.92
N LEU A 44 -20.58 -6.90 -7.44
CA LEU A 44 -20.72 -5.51 -6.99
C LEU A 44 -20.44 -5.47 -5.49
N VAL A 45 -19.45 -4.68 -5.12
CA VAL A 45 -19.05 -4.47 -3.74
C VAL A 45 -19.57 -3.11 -3.27
N GLN A 46 -20.29 -3.09 -2.16
CA GLN A 46 -20.51 -1.88 -1.38
C GLN A 46 -19.24 -1.61 -0.58
N VAL A 47 -18.59 -0.49 -0.86
CA VAL A 47 -17.37 -0.08 -0.18
C VAL A 47 -17.71 0.35 1.24
N THR A 48 -17.11 -0.29 2.22
CA THR A 48 -17.22 0.12 3.64
C THR A 48 -16.02 0.94 4.07
N ALA A 49 -14.85 0.70 3.46
CA ALA A 49 -13.65 1.50 3.68
C ALA A 49 -12.64 1.30 2.53
N THR A 50 -11.81 2.30 2.29
CA THR A 50 -10.70 2.28 1.32
C THR A 50 -9.47 2.95 1.92
N ALA A 51 -8.26 2.45 1.65
CA ALA A 51 -7.07 3.03 2.25
C ALA A 51 -6.36 3.99 1.30
N LYS A 52 -5.83 5.09 1.86
CA LYS A 52 -5.01 6.08 1.16
C LYS A 52 -3.62 5.54 0.87
N ASN A 53 -3.19 5.67 -0.36
CA ASN A 53 -1.86 5.27 -0.83
C ASN A 53 -1.08 6.44 -1.43
N ASN A 54 0.25 6.30 -1.44
CA ASN A 54 1.13 7.28 -2.09
C ASN A 54 0.98 7.23 -3.62
N THR A 55 0.58 6.08 -4.16
CA THR A 55 0.32 5.89 -5.58
C THR A 55 -0.86 6.74 -6.07
N ASP A 56 -1.94 6.87 -5.27
CA ASP A 56 -3.09 7.72 -5.60
C ASP A 56 -2.64 9.18 -5.79
N ARG A 57 -1.84 9.69 -4.84
CA ARG A 57 -1.26 11.03 -4.91
C ARG A 57 -0.34 11.21 -6.12
N LYS A 58 0.63 10.29 -6.29
CA LYS A 58 1.60 10.38 -7.39
C LYS A 58 0.92 10.33 -8.77
N ALA A 59 -0.10 9.50 -8.93
CA ALA A 59 -0.89 9.42 -10.15
C ALA A 59 -1.65 10.73 -10.41
N ARG A 60 -2.30 11.30 -9.39
CA ARG A 60 -2.99 12.59 -9.47
C ARG A 60 -2.03 13.73 -9.83
N GLU A 61 -0.88 13.82 -9.18
CA GLU A 61 0.14 14.86 -9.40
C GLU A 61 0.92 14.67 -10.72
N GLY A 62 0.69 13.57 -11.47
CA GLY A 62 1.43 13.27 -12.69
C GLY A 62 2.92 13.03 -12.46
N LEU A 63 3.29 12.54 -11.26
CA LEU A 63 4.68 12.28 -10.88
C LEU A 63 5.21 10.95 -11.40
N TYR A 64 4.35 10.06 -11.84
CA TYR A 64 4.79 8.93 -12.61
C TYR A 64 5.21 9.38 -14.01
N PRO A 65 6.25 8.77 -14.61
CA PRO A 65 6.65 9.10 -15.97
C PRO A 65 5.47 9.03 -16.92
N THR A 66 5.29 10.07 -17.73
CA THR A 66 4.25 10.15 -18.75
C THR A 66 4.89 10.26 -20.13
N LYS A 67 4.17 9.87 -21.18
CA LYS A 67 4.65 9.92 -22.57
C LYS A 67 5.16 11.31 -22.96
N ASP A 68 4.55 12.36 -22.44
CA ASP A 68 4.91 13.75 -22.74
C ASP A 68 6.23 14.22 -22.09
N LYS A 69 6.71 13.49 -21.08
CA LYS A 69 7.99 13.75 -20.39
C LYS A 69 9.12 12.84 -20.85
N GLY A 70 8.92 12.11 -21.90
CA GLY A 70 9.96 11.52 -22.76
C GLY A 70 10.40 10.12 -22.43
N ASP A 71 10.26 9.53 -21.22
CA ASP A 71 11.06 8.37 -20.96
C ASP A 71 10.33 7.08 -20.59
N VAL A 72 9.31 7.10 -19.78
CA VAL A 72 8.57 5.88 -19.42
C VAL A 72 7.16 6.29 -19.06
N THR A 73 6.21 5.76 -19.75
CA THR A 73 4.82 5.98 -19.39
C THR A 73 4.51 5.29 -18.07
N SER A 74 3.87 6.00 -17.19
CA SER A 74 3.33 5.46 -15.97
C SER A 74 2.49 4.22 -16.30
N PHE A 75 2.95 3.05 -15.84
CA PHE A 75 2.28 1.75 -15.99
C PHE A 75 1.92 1.31 -17.42
N ALA A 76 2.17 2.12 -18.44
CA ALA A 76 1.80 1.77 -19.82
C ALA A 76 2.88 1.01 -20.60
N MET A 77 4.04 0.75 -20.05
CA MET A 77 5.12 -0.10 -20.60
C MET A 77 5.23 -0.08 -22.14
N GLY A 78 5.23 1.13 -22.73
CA GLY A 78 5.30 1.31 -24.19
C GLY A 78 3.94 1.37 -24.92
N GLY A 79 2.83 1.23 -24.21
CA GLY A 79 1.47 1.46 -24.71
C GLY A 79 0.93 2.87 -24.45
N GLU A 80 -0.35 3.08 -24.68
CA GLU A 80 -1.03 4.31 -24.30
C GLU A 80 -1.20 4.37 -22.76
N PRO A 81 -1.16 5.56 -22.16
CA PRO A 81 -1.43 5.73 -20.73
C PRO A 81 -2.79 5.16 -20.36
N THR A 82 -2.83 4.34 -19.30
CA THR A 82 -4.07 3.70 -18.84
C THR A 82 -4.90 4.63 -17.96
N LEU A 83 -4.27 5.60 -17.29
CA LEU A 83 -5.01 6.63 -16.55
C LEU A 83 -5.68 7.60 -17.53
N THR A 84 -6.98 7.58 -17.53
CA THR A 84 -7.85 8.49 -18.29
C THR A 84 -8.78 9.26 -17.35
N PHE A 85 -9.22 10.43 -17.76
CA PHE A 85 -10.11 11.27 -16.95
C PHE A 85 -11.52 11.36 -17.56
N PRO A 86 -12.60 11.40 -16.77
CA PRO A 86 -12.58 11.31 -15.30
C PRO A 86 -12.24 9.91 -14.78
N ARG A 87 -11.67 9.82 -13.55
CA ARG A 87 -11.31 8.56 -12.89
C ARG A 87 -11.68 8.61 -11.40
N ILE A 88 -12.24 7.54 -10.86
CA ILE A 88 -12.36 7.35 -9.42
C ILE A 88 -11.08 6.67 -8.94
N GLN A 89 -10.33 7.30 -8.03
CA GLN A 89 -9.11 6.71 -7.45
C GLN A 89 -9.41 5.81 -6.23
N GLY A 90 -8.39 5.37 -5.50
CA GLY A 90 -8.48 4.49 -4.33
C GLY A 90 -8.20 3.04 -4.68
N ALA A 91 -6.93 2.63 -4.54
CA ALA A 91 -6.47 1.30 -4.93
C ALA A 91 -6.99 0.19 -3.99
N ASP A 92 -7.06 0.48 -2.69
CA ASP A 92 -7.50 -0.50 -1.70
C ASP A 92 -9.01 -0.42 -1.47
N VAL A 93 -9.67 -1.57 -1.33
CA VAL A 93 -11.12 -1.65 -1.06
C VAL A 93 -11.38 -2.77 -0.07
N ALA A 94 -12.02 -2.43 1.05
CA ALA A 94 -12.75 -3.35 1.90
C ALA A 94 -14.26 -3.09 1.75
N GLY A 95 -15.07 -4.15 1.81
CA GLY A 95 -16.50 -3.98 1.61
C GLY A 95 -17.29 -5.27 1.68
N ARG A 96 -18.53 -5.20 1.21
CA ARG A 96 -19.46 -6.34 1.17
C ARG A 96 -20.02 -6.53 -0.23
N VAL A 97 -20.09 -7.77 -0.69
CA VAL A 97 -20.77 -8.12 -1.94
C VAL A 97 -22.27 -7.87 -1.79
N VAL A 98 -22.84 -7.03 -2.65
CA VAL A 98 -24.28 -6.69 -2.64
C VAL A 98 -25.03 -7.19 -3.87
N ALA A 99 -24.30 -7.50 -4.95
CA ALA A 99 -24.85 -8.17 -6.13
C ALA A 99 -23.76 -8.98 -6.85
N VAL A 100 -24.17 -9.92 -7.67
CA VAL A 100 -23.29 -10.76 -8.48
C VAL A 100 -23.71 -10.71 -9.94
N GLY A 101 -22.75 -10.79 -10.83
CA GLY A 101 -22.96 -10.90 -12.26
C GLY A 101 -23.23 -12.35 -12.71
N GLU A 102 -23.46 -12.52 -14.01
CA GLU A 102 -23.68 -13.83 -14.61
C GLU A 102 -22.48 -14.75 -14.35
N GLY A 103 -22.76 -16.00 -13.98
CA GLY A 103 -21.75 -17.04 -13.73
C GLY A 103 -21.10 -16.98 -12.33
N VAL A 104 -21.46 -16.02 -11.48
CA VAL A 104 -20.98 -15.95 -10.08
C VAL A 104 -22.04 -16.55 -9.15
N ASP A 105 -21.60 -17.35 -8.16
CA ASP A 105 -22.48 -17.95 -7.17
C ASP A 105 -23.16 -16.86 -6.32
N THR A 106 -24.48 -16.90 -6.23
CA THR A 106 -25.28 -15.95 -5.44
C THR A 106 -25.04 -16.06 -3.93
N SER A 107 -24.45 -17.16 -3.45
CA SER A 107 -24.06 -17.32 -2.04
C SER A 107 -22.99 -16.30 -1.62
N ARG A 108 -22.27 -15.70 -2.56
CA ARG A 108 -21.32 -14.61 -2.29
C ARG A 108 -21.96 -13.31 -1.81
N ILE A 109 -23.29 -13.12 -2.03
CA ILE A 109 -23.99 -11.93 -1.55
C ILE A 109 -23.94 -11.90 -0.02
N GLY A 110 -23.46 -10.78 0.53
CA GLY A 110 -23.23 -10.59 1.96
C GLY A 110 -21.79 -10.92 2.41
N GLU A 111 -20.96 -11.55 1.56
CA GLU A 111 -19.56 -11.77 1.89
C GLU A 111 -18.83 -10.45 2.10
N ARG A 112 -18.10 -10.38 3.20
CA ARG A 112 -17.18 -9.30 3.53
C ARG A 112 -15.79 -9.66 3.04
N GLY A 113 -15.07 -8.69 2.47
CA GLY A 113 -13.76 -9.02 1.89
C GLY A 113 -12.89 -7.82 1.59
N LEU A 114 -11.78 -8.16 0.93
CA LEU A 114 -10.72 -7.26 0.53
C LEU A 114 -10.40 -7.48 -0.95
N LEU A 115 -10.20 -6.38 -1.70
CA LEU A 115 -9.88 -6.42 -3.13
C LEU A 115 -8.38 -6.68 -3.34
N ASP A 116 -8.04 -7.63 -4.21
CA ASP A 116 -6.75 -7.63 -4.90
C ASP A 116 -6.75 -6.51 -5.94
N PHE A 117 -5.98 -5.48 -5.69
CA PHE A 117 -6.06 -4.21 -6.40
C PHE A 117 -5.48 -4.22 -7.81
N ASN A 118 -4.81 -5.30 -8.20
CA ASN A 118 -4.15 -5.39 -9.51
C ASN A 118 -5.16 -5.51 -10.65
N LEU A 119 -4.86 -4.89 -11.77
CA LEU A 119 -5.51 -5.19 -13.04
C LEU A 119 -4.66 -6.23 -13.78
N TYR A 120 -5.19 -7.44 -13.92
CA TYR A 120 -4.50 -8.52 -14.62
C TYR A 120 -4.94 -8.54 -16.10
N PRO A 121 -4.03 -8.20 -17.04
CA PRO A 121 -4.36 -8.17 -18.47
C PRO A 121 -4.65 -9.56 -19.06
N ASP A 122 -4.16 -10.61 -18.40
CA ASP A 122 -4.44 -12.01 -18.72
C ASP A 122 -4.73 -12.77 -17.43
N ALA A 123 -5.97 -13.23 -17.27
CA ALA A 123 -6.40 -13.98 -16.09
C ALA A 123 -5.61 -15.28 -15.83
N ARG A 124 -4.86 -15.76 -16.83
CA ARG A 124 -4.01 -16.97 -16.72
C ARG A 124 -2.59 -16.69 -16.26
N ARG A 125 -2.21 -15.43 -16.08
CA ARG A 125 -0.85 -15.04 -15.66
C ARG A 125 -0.85 -14.60 -14.21
N ASP A 126 -0.02 -15.22 -13.41
CA ASP A 126 0.21 -14.85 -12.02
C ASP A 126 1.13 -13.63 -11.89
N ILE A 127 1.93 -13.33 -12.92
CA ILE A 127 2.86 -12.21 -12.95
C ILE A 127 2.30 -11.11 -13.84
N ASN A 128 2.16 -9.93 -13.29
CA ASN A 128 1.79 -8.73 -14.03
C ASN A 128 3.06 -7.99 -14.51
N LEU A 129 3.48 -8.24 -15.74
CA LEU A 129 4.64 -7.56 -16.35
C LEU A 129 4.33 -6.13 -16.81
N THR A 130 3.05 -5.76 -16.86
CA THR A 130 2.58 -4.41 -17.17
C THR A 130 1.65 -3.96 -16.05
N PRO A 131 2.20 -3.67 -14.87
CA PRO A 131 1.39 -3.44 -13.69
C PRO A 131 0.47 -2.23 -13.89
N ASP A 132 -0.81 -2.44 -13.56
CA ASP A 132 -1.84 -1.43 -13.47
C ASP A 132 -2.79 -1.81 -12.33
N TYR A 133 -3.64 -0.89 -11.89
CA TYR A 133 -4.42 -1.12 -10.69
C TYR A 133 -5.76 -0.35 -10.69
N TYR A 134 -6.68 -0.79 -9.83
CA TYR A 134 -7.93 -0.08 -9.55
C TYR A 134 -7.62 1.30 -8.92
N GLY A 135 -8.27 2.33 -9.45
CA GLY A 135 -7.95 3.73 -9.15
C GLY A 135 -6.99 4.39 -10.14
N HIS A 136 -6.48 3.61 -11.12
CA HIS A 136 -5.63 4.09 -12.22
C HIS A 136 -6.19 3.66 -13.59
N GLY A 137 -6.01 2.42 -13.99
CA GLY A 137 -6.52 1.88 -15.26
C GLY A 137 -8.03 1.60 -15.26
N ALA A 138 -8.60 1.37 -14.09
CA ALA A 138 -10.04 1.23 -13.84
C ALA A 138 -10.46 2.07 -12.64
N ASP A 139 -11.75 2.28 -12.44
CA ASP A 139 -12.27 2.99 -11.29
C ASP A 139 -11.98 2.24 -9.99
N GLY A 140 -11.67 2.98 -8.93
CA GLY A 140 -11.25 2.47 -7.63
C GLY A 140 -12.26 2.71 -6.52
N GLY A 141 -11.78 2.63 -5.27
CA GLY A 141 -12.58 2.59 -4.05
C GLY A 141 -13.00 3.94 -3.45
N TYR A 142 -12.61 5.09 -4.02
CA TYR A 142 -13.11 6.39 -3.52
C TYR A 142 -14.55 6.63 -3.98
N ALA A 143 -15.42 5.67 -3.72
CA ALA A 143 -16.83 5.63 -4.09
C ALA A 143 -17.62 4.74 -3.10
N GLU A 144 -18.94 4.77 -3.18
CA GLU A 144 -19.81 3.91 -2.38
C GLU A 144 -19.89 2.47 -2.92
N TYR A 145 -19.65 2.28 -4.23
CA TYR A 145 -19.73 0.97 -4.89
C TYR A 145 -18.64 0.81 -5.94
N ILE A 146 -18.19 -0.44 -6.13
CA ILE A 146 -17.27 -0.83 -7.19
C ILE A 146 -17.66 -2.21 -7.74
N ALA A 147 -17.56 -2.41 -9.06
CA ALA A 147 -17.69 -3.72 -9.69
C ALA A 147 -16.30 -4.28 -9.99
N VAL A 148 -16.03 -5.51 -9.57
CA VAL A 148 -14.71 -6.14 -9.68
C VAL A 148 -14.85 -7.64 -10.02
N PRO A 149 -13.84 -8.28 -10.64
CA PRO A 149 -13.82 -9.73 -10.83
C PRO A 149 -14.02 -10.47 -9.50
N SER A 150 -14.87 -11.46 -9.54
CA SER A 150 -15.26 -12.24 -8.36
C SER A 150 -14.07 -12.95 -7.70
N ASP A 151 -13.09 -13.39 -8.49
CA ASP A 151 -11.86 -14.06 -8.02
C ASP A 151 -10.82 -13.11 -7.41
N GLN A 152 -10.99 -11.79 -7.60
CA GLN A 152 -10.12 -10.77 -7.00
C GLN A 152 -10.70 -10.17 -5.72
N PHE A 153 -11.94 -10.46 -5.38
CA PHE A 153 -12.53 -10.04 -4.11
C PHE A 153 -12.51 -11.18 -3.11
N HIS A 154 -11.51 -11.15 -2.23
CA HIS A 154 -11.21 -12.22 -1.28
C HIS A 154 -12.07 -12.11 -0.02
N HIS A 155 -12.81 -13.17 0.29
CA HIS A 155 -13.62 -13.24 1.51
C HIS A 155 -12.74 -13.27 2.77
N VAL A 156 -13.02 -12.36 3.73
CA VAL A 156 -12.35 -12.26 5.03
C VAL A 156 -13.40 -12.26 6.14
N PRO A 157 -13.78 -13.43 6.68
CA PRO A 157 -14.84 -13.58 7.67
C PRO A 157 -14.41 -13.26 9.12
N ASN A 158 -13.24 -12.64 9.35
CA ASN A 158 -12.74 -12.35 10.69
C ASN A 158 -13.59 -11.27 11.38
N PRO A 159 -14.44 -11.59 12.36
CA PRO A 159 -15.36 -10.63 13.00
C PRO A 159 -14.65 -9.69 13.99
N GLU A 160 -13.41 -10.00 14.38
CA GLU A 160 -12.64 -9.16 15.31
C GLU A 160 -12.03 -7.93 14.62
N LEU A 161 -11.97 -7.93 13.28
CA LEU A 161 -11.48 -6.80 12.49
C LEU A 161 -12.64 -5.87 12.12
N ALA A 162 -12.51 -4.58 12.42
CA ALA A 162 -13.37 -3.56 11.82
C ALA A 162 -13.09 -3.42 10.32
N ASP A 163 -14.05 -2.92 9.53
CA ASP A 163 -13.86 -2.77 8.08
C ASP A 163 -12.79 -1.71 7.75
N ALA A 164 -12.66 -0.64 8.56
CA ALA A 164 -11.57 0.32 8.45
C ALA A 164 -10.19 -0.33 8.71
N GLU A 165 -10.10 -1.22 9.68
CA GLU A 165 -8.89 -1.99 9.97
C GLU A 165 -8.56 -2.96 8.83
N LEU A 166 -9.57 -3.60 8.24
CA LEU A 166 -9.39 -4.46 7.07
C LEU A 166 -8.87 -3.65 5.87
N ALA A 167 -9.44 -2.48 5.61
CA ALA A 167 -8.97 -1.58 4.56
C ALA A 167 -7.53 -1.11 4.80
N ALA A 168 -7.12 -0.88 6.06
CA ALA A 168 -5.74 -0.51 6.40
C ALA A 168 -4.72 -1.61 6.05
N MET A 169 -5.16 -2.87 5.91
CA MET A 169 -4.36 -3.98 5.40
C MET A 169 -4.48 -4.14 3.88
N GLY A 170 -4.87 -3.09 3.17
CA GLY A 170 -5.08 -3.08 1.72
C GLY A 170 -3.90 -3.60 0.92
N MET A 171 -4.23 -4.29 -0.17
CA MET A 171 -3.26 -5.04 -0.99
C MET A 171 -2.23 -4.14 -1.66
N CYS A 172 -2.53 -2.87 -1.95
CA CYS A 172 -1.55 -1.95 -2.51
C CYS A 172 -0.29 -1.82 -1.63
N SER A 173 -0.45 -1.83 -0.30
CA SER A 173 0.69 -1.79 0.62
C SER A 173 1.21 -3.18 0.99
N TYR A 174 0.31 -4.10 1.34
CA TYR A 174 0.69 -5.39 1.90
C TYR A 174 1.25 -6.33 0.83
N GLN A 175 0.62 -6.40 -0.33
CA GLN A 175 1.10 -7.23 -1.44
C GLN A 175 2.42 -6.69 -2.02
N THR A 176 2.57 -5.36 -2.16
CA THR A 176 3.86 -4.76 -2.54
C THR A 176 4.96 -5.16 -1.56
N GLY A 177 4.72 -5.06 -0.25
CA GLY A 177 5.70 -5.47 0.76
C GLY A 177 6.03 -6.96 0.69
N TYR A 178 5.02 -7.81 0.53
CA TYR A 178 5.25 -9.24 0.44
C TYR A 178 6.01 -9.61 -0.83
N HIS A 179 5.68 -8.99 -1.96
CA HIS A 179 6.41 -9.20 -3.22
C HIS A 179 7.88 -8.72 -3.15
N MET A 180 8.18 -7.69 -2.37
CA MET A 180 9.57 -7.31 -2.08
C MET A 180 10.33 -8.44 -1.37
N MET A 181 9.69 -9.09 -0.39
CA MET A 181 10.31 -10.18 0.37
C MET A 181 10.48 -11.45 -0.46
N THR A 182 9.46 -11.86 -1.21
CA THR A 182 9.50 -13.07 -2.06
C THR A 182 10.50 -12.92 -3.20
N SER A 183 10.53 -11.75 -3.88
CA SER A 183 11.51 -11.43 -4.92
C SER A 183 12.94 -11.48 -4.38
N ALA A 184 13.18 -10.93 -3.20
CA ALA A 184 14.47 -10.99 -2.52
C ALA A 184 14.73 -12.33 -1.83
N ARG A 185 13.78 -13.27 -1.85
CA ARG A 185 13.89 -14.59 -1.21
C ARG A 185 14.28 -14.50 0.27
N VAL A 186 13.63 -13.61 0.99
CA VAL A 186 13.84 -13.45 2.44
C VAL A 186 13.50 -14.75 3.16
N ALA A 187 14.41 -15.21 4.04
CA ALA A 187 14.28 -16.47 4.76
C ALA A 187 14.39 -16.28 6.28
N ALA A 188 13.99 -17.32 7.02
CA ALA A 188 14.09 -17.33 8.47
C ALA A 188 15.54 -17.13 8.96
N GLY A 189 15.71 -16.35 10.02
CA GLY A 189 16.99 -15.99 10.61
C GLY A 189 17.74 -14.87 9.91
N GLU A 190 17.30 -14.40 8.73
CA GLU A 190 17.94 -13.29 8.02
C GLU A 190 17.62 -11.94 8.65
N ARG A 191 18.59 -11.04 8.64
CA ARG A 191 18.47 -9.65 9.08
C ARG A 191 17.97 -8.80 7.93
N VAL A 192 16.78 -8.22 8.09
CA VAL A 192 16.12 -7.44 7.06
C VAL A 192 16.02 -5.98 7.49
N LEU A 193 16.65 -5.08 6.75
CA LEU A 193 16.55 -3.64 6.99
C LEU A 193 15.36 -3.09 6.19
N VAL A 194 14.43 -2.41 6.86
CA VAL A 194 13.21 -1.84 6.26
C VAL A 194 13.28 -0.33 6.30
N SER A 195 13.41 0.32 5.13
CA SER A 195 13.31 1.78 5.03
C SER A 195 11.87 2.24 4.98
N GLY A 196 11.59 3.48 5.38
CA GLY A 196 10.21 3.98 5.44
C GLY A 196 9.30 3.15 6.36
N ALA A 197 9.86 2.60 7.41
CA ALA A 197 9.26 1.59 8.28
C ALA A 197 7.93 2.00 8.91
N SER A 198 7.68 3.28 9.11
CA SER A 198 6.43 3.81 9.71
C SER A 198 5.28 4.00 8.71
N GLY A 199 5.52 3.81 7.40
CA GLY A 199 4.47 3.85 6.38
C GLY A 199 3.70 2.54 6.27
N GLY A 200 2.64 2.51 5.44
CA GLY A 200 1.81 1.32 5.28
C GLY A 200 2.58 0.07 4.84
N VAL A 201 3.45 0.18 3.82
CA VAL A 201 4.28 -0.94 3.34
C VAL A 201 5.32 -1.33 4.39
N GLY A 202 6.01 -0.35 5.01
CA GLY A 202 7.05 -0.63 5.99
C GLY A 202 6.53 -1.31 7.26
N ALA A 203 5.39 -0.86 7.78
CA ALA A 203 4.74 -1.48 8.94
C ALA A 203 4.25 -2.91 8.66
N ALA A 204 3.79 -3.17 7.44
CA ALA A 204 3.44 -4.51 6.98
C ALA A 204 4.69 -5.41 6.86
N LEU A 205 5.77 -4.91 6.26
CA LEU A 205 7.05 -5.63 6.12
C LEU A 205 7.61 -6.10 7.46
N ILE A 206 7.57 -5.27 8.49
CA ILE A 206 8.05 -5.64 9.84
C ILE A 206 7.29 -6.89 10.34
N GLN A 207 5.98 -6.90 10.24
CA GLN A 207 5.15 -8.03 10.67
C GLN A 207 5.41 -9.27 9.80
N MET A 208 5.44 -9.11 8.49
CA MET A 208 5.67 -10.23 7.56
C MET A 208 7.06 -10.86 7.74
N CYS A 209 8.10 -10.06 8.03
CA CYS A 209 9.41 -10.58 8.40
C CYS A 209 9.31 -11.52 9.61
N ARG A 210 8.60 -11.12 10.67
CA ARG A 210 8.40 -11.97 11.86
C ARG A 210 7.62 -13.24 11.53
N ILE A 211 6.60 -13.16 10.70
CA ILE A 211 5.80 -14.33 10.29
C ILE A 211 6.68 -15.37 9.58
N VAL A 212 7.58 -14.93 8.70
CA VAL A 212 8.50 -15.86 8.00
C VAL A 212 9.76 -16.22 8.83
N GLY A 213 9.88 -15.70 10.06
CA GLY A 213 11.00 -15.95 10.95
C GLY A 213 12.26 -15.11 10.68
N ALA A 214 12.17 -14.08 9.85
CA ALA A 214 13.25 -13.11 9.63
C ALA A 214 13.27 -12.04 10.75
N ILE A 215 14.38 -11.31 10.86
CA ILE A 215 14.67 -10.34 11.91
C ILE A 215 14.62 -8.93 11.30
N PRO A 216 13.51 -8.18 11.46
CA PRO A 216 13.38 -6.86 10.87
C PRO A 216 14.05 -5.76 11.70
N TYR A 217 14.84 -4.92 11.06
CA TYR A 217 15.40 -3.68 11.57
C TYR A 217 14.72 -2.50 10.89
N ALA A 218 14.12 -1.59 11.66
CA ALA A 218 13.33 -0.50 11.13
C ALA A 218 14.15 0.79 10.99
N VAL A 219 14.15 1.42 9.81
CA VAL A 219 14.71 2.76 9.60
C VAL A 219 13.60 3.79 9.72
N SER A 220 13.66 4.61 10.77
CA SER A 220 12.63 5.61 11.08
C SER A 220 13.19 6.75 11.94
N GLN A 221 12.31 7.67 12.34
CA GLN A 221 12.63 8.67 13.36
C GLN A 221 12.49 8.05 14.76
N PRO A 222 13.28 8.52 15.76
CA PRO A 222 13.27 7.95 17.10
C PRO A 222 11.92 8.00 17.83
N ASP A 223 11.11 9.00 17.56
CA ASP A 223 9.76 9.19 18.15
C ASP A 223 8.76 8.07 17.79
N LYS A 224 9.07 7.24 16.82
CA LYS A 224 8.27 6.06 16.39
C LYS A 224 8.80 4.73 16.92
N ALA A 225 9.88 4.76 17.70
CA ALA A 225 10.60 3.55 18.08
C ALA A 225 9.70 2.59 18.88
N GLU A 226 8.98 3.06 19.88
CA GLU A 226 8.11 2.24 20.72
C GLU A 226 7.07 1.48 19.88
N ALA A 227 6.39 2.19 18.97
CA ALA A 227 5.36 1.59 18.14
C ALA A 227 5.93 0.58 17.11
N LEU A 228 7.10 0.86 16.55
CA LEU A 228 7.76 -0.06 15.60
C LEU A 228 8.32 -1.31 16.29
N LEU A 229 8.85 -1.18 17.51
CA LEU A 229 9.25 -2.31 18.34
C LEU A 229 8.02 -3.19 18.71
N ALA A 230 6.89 -2.56 19.06
CA ALA A 230 5.65 -3.26 19.33
C ALA A 230 5.09 -4.02 18.10
N LEU A 231 5.35 -3.55 16.88
CA LEU A 231 5.04 -4.27 15.64
C LEU A 231 5.98 -5.45 15.37
N GLY A 232 7.08 -5.55 16.08
CA GLY A 232 8.04 -6.64 15.96
C GLY A 232 9.40 -6.27 15.37
N ALA A 233 9.73 -4.98 15.19
CA ALA A 233 11.09 -4.60 14.84
C ALA A 233 12.06 -5.04 15.94
N GLU A 234 13.25 -5.53 15.56
CA GLU A 234 14.32 -5.87 16.51
C GLU A 234 14.96 -4.62 17.10
N ALA A 235 15.18 -3.64 16.23
CA ALA A 235 15.67 -2.32 16.60
C ALA A 235 15.15 -1.26 15.64
N VAL A 236 15.18 0.00 16.09
CA VAL A 236 14.86 1.17 15.26
C VAL A 236 16.11 2.00 15.08
N ILE A 237 16.53 2.18 13.82
CA ILE A 237 17.70 2.93 13.42
C ILE A 237 17.25 4.32 13.00
N ASP A 238 17.78 5.34 13.67
CA ASP A 238 17.52 6.74 13.32
C ASP A 238 18.10 7.05 11.93
N ARG A 239 17.32 7.73 11.10
CA ARG A 239 17.69 8.19 9.76
C ARG A 239 18.26 9.61 9.73
N GLY A 240 18.37 10.29 10.90
CA GLY A 240 18.65 11.72 10.95
C GLY A 240 20.05 12.09 10.48
N ASP A 241 21.10 11.43 10.97
CA ASP A 241 22.49 11.65 10.55
C ASP A 241 22.95 10.52 9.62
N LEU A 242 23.11 10.83 8.34
CA LEU A 242 23.56 9.86 7.35
C LEU A 242 25.03 9.51 7.47
N SER A 243 25.87 10.36 8.06
CA SER A 243 27.32 10.13 8.15
C SER A 243 27.69 8.96 9.10
N THR A 244 26.84 8.68 10.09
CA THR A 244 27.03 7.58 11.06
C THR A 244 25.97 6.48 10.91
N PHE A 245 25.19 6.50 9.81
CA PHE A 245 24.10 5.58 9.59
C PHE A 245 24.54 4.11 9.58
N VAL A 246 25.60 3.79 8.83
CA VAL A 246 26.12 2.42 8.72
C VAL A 246 26.61 1.91 10.08
N GLU A 247 27.30 2.75 10.86
CA GLU A 247 27.77 2.42 12.21
C GLU A 247 26.60 2.07 13.13
N ARG A 248 25.52 2.88 13.12
CA ARG A 248 24.32 2.61 13.91
C ARG A 248 23.62 1.31 13.52
N VAL A 249 23.57 0.99 12.22
CA VAL A 249 23.04 -0.31 11.78
C VAL A 249 23.88 -1.45 12.31
N LEU A 250 25.22 -1.36 12.19
CA LEU A 250 26.12 -2.41 12.68
C LEU A 250 26.08 -2.54 14.22
N GLU A 251 25.96 -1.45 14.94
CA GLU A 251 25.73 -1.48 16.39
C GLU A 251 24.44 -2.23 16.74
N ALA A 252 23.34 -1.90 16.07
CA ALA A 252 22.03 -2.54 16.28
C ALA A 252 22.03 -4.04 15.95
N THR A 253 22.87 -4.46 14.99
CA THR A 253 22.99 -5.88 14.58
C THR A 253 24.08 -6.65 15.32
N GLY A 254 24.77 -6.02 16.28
CA GLY A 254 25.94 -6.61 16.97
C GLY A 254 27.13 -6.85 16.06
N GLY A 255 27.32 -6.01 15.05
CA GLY A 255 28.39 -6.09 14.04
C GLY A 255 28.10 -6.99 12.86
N ALA A 256 26.96 -7.66 12.82
CA ALA A 256 26.60 -8.54 11.72
C ALA A 256 26.03 -7.74 10.52
N PRO A 257 26.35 -8.14 9.27
CA PRO A 257 25.80 -7.47 8.08
C PRO A 257 24.31 -7.71 7.93
N ILE A 258 23.62 -6.77 7.28
CA ILE A 258 22.24 -6.92 6.82
C ILE A 258 22.19 -7.91 5.65
N ASP A 259 21.26 -8.84 5.65
CA ASP A 259 21.08 -9.85 4.61
C ASP A 259 20.27 -9.32 3.43
N ALA A 260 19.19 -8.60 3.71
CA ALA A 260 18.34 -7.99 2.71
C ALA A 260 17.86 -6.61 3.14
N VAL A 261 17.71 -5.69 2.19
CA VAL A 261 17.12 -4.37 2.39
C VAL A 261 15.83 -4.27 1.60
N MET A 262 14.76 -3.83 2.27
CA MET A 262 13.47 -3.46 1.67
C MET A 262 13.41 -1.95 1.59
N ASP A 263 13.72 -1.39 0.41
CA ASP A 263 13.85 0.05 0.23
C ASP A 263 12.57 0.67 -0.37
N LEU A 264 11.96 1.57 0.41
CA LEU A 264 10.78 2.37 0.05
C LEU A 264 11.13 3.85 -0.13
N VAL A 265 12.39 4.22 0.11
CA VAL A 265 12.84 5.61 0.18
C VAL A 265 13.67 6.00 -1.04
N GLY A 266 14.63 5.18 -1.44
CA GLY A 266 15.55 5.50 -2.52
C GLY A 266 16.47 6.68 -2.21
N GLY A 267 16.94 7.38 -3.27
CA GLY A 267 17.75 8.58 -3.13
C GLY A 267 19.12 8.32 -2.49
N ALA A 268 19.59 9.26 -1.69
CA ALA A 268 20.93 9.22 -1.07
C ALA A 268 21.13 8.06 -0.08
N MET A 269 20.07 7.46 0.44
CA MET A 269 20.19 6.33 1.38
C MET A 269 20.55 5.02 0.70
N THR A 270 20.30 4.86 -0.59
CA THR A 270 20.48 3.58 -1.30
C THR A 270 21.93 3.08 -1.23
N ASP A 271 22.93 3.97 -1.38
CA ASP A 271 24.33 3.60 -1.29
C ASP A 271 24.73 3.18 0.13
N LEU A 272 24.21 3.86 1.15
CA LEU A 272 24.38 3.49 2.56
C LEU A 272 23.76 2.12 2.88
N PHE A 273 22.62 1.80 2.31
CA PHE A 273 22.02 0.47 2.46
C PHE A 273 22.91 -0.63 1.89
N ILE A 274 23.55 -0.37 0.74
CA ILE A 274 24.53 -1.29 0.17
C ILE A 274 25.71 -1.49 1.14
N ASP A 275 26.23 -0.42 1.75
CA ASP A 275 27.32 -0.51 2.72
C ASP A 275 26.97 -1.36 3.94
N THR A 276 25.73 -1.29 4.46
CA THR A 276 25.29 -2.15 5.57
C THR A 276 25.28 -3.63 5.20
N MET A 277 25.02 -3.94 3.92
CA MET A 277 24.98 -5.31 3.43
C MET A 277 26.36 -5.91 3.18
N ILE A 278 27.36 -5.10 2.79
CA ILE A 278 28.70 -5.57 2.40
C ILE A 278 29.75 -5.39 3.50
N SER A 279 29.37 -4.92 4.67
CA SER A 279 30.29 -4.58 5.79
C SER A 279 31.17 -5.76 6.26
N ASP A 280 30.63 -6.99 6.28
CA ASP A 280 31.41 -8.21 6.54
C ASP A 280 30.95 -9.38 5.64
N MET A 281 31.58 -9.50 4.49
CA MET A 281 31.27 -10.57 3.54
C MET A 281 31.67 -11.96 3.99
N LYS A 282 32.57 -12.09 4.96
CA LYS A 282 32.99 -13.39 5.49
C LYS A 282 31.97 -13.99 6.44
N ALA A 283 31.17 -13.15 7.10
CA ALA A 283 30.10 -13.58 8.00
C ALA A 283 28.83 -13.99 7.25
N ARG A 284 28.80 -13.93 5.92
CA ARG A 284 27.60 -14.16 5.14
C ARG A 284 27.48 -15.58 4.61
N SER A 285 26.25 -16.09 4.61
CA SER A 285 25.89 -17.36 3.96
C SER A 285 25.07 -17.18 2.68
N THR A 286 24.61 -15.95 2.41
CA THR A 286 23.77 -15.61 1.24
C THR A 286 24.28 -14.34 0.55
N TYR A 287 23.91 -14.13 -0.72
CA TYR A 287 24.19 -12.88 -1.41
C TYR A 287 23.40 -11.71 -0.79
N PRO A 288 24.00 -10.49 -0.72
CA PRO A 288 23.27 -9.30 -0.30
C PRO A 288 22.17 -8.96 -1.30
N ARG A 289 20.99 -8.56 -0.79
CA ARG A 289 19.80 -8.31 -1.64
C ARG A 289 19.16 -6.98 -1.30
N LEU A 290 18.95 -6.15 -2.32
CA LEU A 290 18.24 -4.88 -2.25
C LEU A 290 16.97 -4.96 -3.07
N SER A 291 15.81 -4.90 -2.42
CA SER A 291 14.50 -4.84 -3.07
C SER A 291 13.93 -3.44 -2.98
N ILE A 292 13.54 -2.84 -4.11
CA ILE A 292 13.12 -1.45 -4.22
C ILE A 292 11.69 -1.38 -4.74
N ALA A 293 10.80 -0.74 -3.99
CA ALA A 293 9.41 -0.48 -4.38
C ALA A 293 8.98 0.98 -4.17
N GLY A 294 9.91 1.87 -3.88
CA GLY A 294 9.58 3.27 -3.65
C GLY A 294 10.78 4.20 -3.79
N ALA A 295 10.48 5.48 -3.99
CA ALA A 295 11.47 6.55 -4.15
C ALA A 295 10.97 7.84 -3.49
N SER A 296 10.51 7.74 -2.24
CA SER A 296 9.97 8.90 -1.51
C SER A 296 11.06 9.90 -1.11
N GLY A 297 12.31 9.48 -1.05
CA GLY A 297 13.48 10.31 -0.78
C GLY A 297 14.23 10.78 -2.03
N GLY A 298 13.79 10.38 -3.22
CA GLY A 298 14.36 10.78 -4.51
C GLY A 298 14.44 9.63 -5.51
N ASN A 299 14.34 9.98 -6.80
CA ASN A 299 14.37 9.01 -7.92
C ASN A 299 15.80 8.70 -8.39
N LEU A 300 16.79 9.46 -7.95
CA LEU A 300 18.18 9.31 -8.36
C LEU A 300 19.05 8.90 -7.18
N SER A 301 19.91 7.92 -7.40
CA SER A 301 20.90 7.46 -6.43
C SER A 301 22.25 7.34 -7.12
N GLU A 302 23.31 7.80 -6.46
CA GLU A 302 24.67 7.52 -6.88
C GLU A 302 25.09 6.18 -6.31
N ILE A 303 25.35 5.21 -7.19
CA ILE A 303 25.75 3.85 -6.80
C ILE A 303 27.11 3.54 -7.39
N MET A 304 28.05 3.11 -6.56
CA MET A 304 29.33 2.62 -7.00
C MET A 304 29.20 1.19 -7.55
N TRP A 305 29.11 1.03 -8.87
CA TRP A 305 28.89 -0.25 -9.55
C TRP A 305 29.93 -1.33 -9.20
N THR A 306 31.16 -0.95 -8.86
CA THR A 306 32.19 -1.90 -8.39
C THR A 306 31.77 -2.63 -7.12
N ARG A 307 31.03 -1.99 -6.22
CA ARG A 307 30.45 -2.65 -5.04
C ARG A 307 29.39 -3.68 -5.44
N ILE A 308 28.56 -3.36 -6.43
CA ILE A 308 27.50 -4.26 -6.87
C ILE A 308 28.08 -5.56 -7.41
N TYR A 309 29.01 -5.49 -8.40
CA TYR A 309 29.49 -6.72 -9.03
C TYR A 309 30.56 -7.45 -8.24
N LEU A 310 31.44 -6.77 -7.50
CA LEU A 310 32.48 -7.41 -6.68
C LEU A 310 31.88 -8.13 -5.44
N TYR A 311 30.86 -7.54 -4.83
CA TYR A 311 30.16 -8.13 -3.69
C TYR A 311 28.91 -8.90 -4.08
N GLN A 312 28.63 -9.04 -5.37
CA GLN A 312 27.51 -9.80 -5.93
C GLN A 312 26.15 -9.38 -5.34
N VAL A 313 25.95 -8.07 -5.14
CA VAL A 313 24.68 -7.51 -4.66
C VAL A 313 23.61 -7.73 -5.71
N GLN A 314 22.49 -8.31 -5.31
CA GLN A 314 21.31 -8.53 -6.16
C GLN A 314 20.33 -7.39 -5.92
N ILE A 315 19.88 -6.72 -7.00
CA ILE A 315 18.93 -5.62 -6.93
C ILE A 315 17.64 -6.04 -7.64
N PHE A 316 16.52 -5.89 -6.94
CA PHE A 316 15.18 -6.24 -7.41
C PHE A 316 14.31 -4.98 -7.46
N GLY A 317 13.84 -4.62 -8.65
CA GLY A 317 12.75 -3.63 -8.80
C GLY A 317 11.42 -4.34 -8.61
N VAL A 318 10.56 -3.81 -7.76
CA VAL A 318 9.27 -4.43 -7.42
C VAL A 318 8.14 -3.45 -7.64
N SER A 319 7.10 -3.93 -8.31
CA SER A 319 5.83 -3.22 -8.44
C SER A 319 4.70 -4.23 -8.27
N HIS A 320 3.74 -3.92 -7.39
CA HIS A 320 2.59 -4.78 -7.08
C HIS A 320 3.00 -6.16 -6.49
N GLY A 321 2.30 -7.25 -6.90
CA GLY A 321 2.57 -8.61 -6.50
C GLY A 321 1.81 -9.60 -7.38
N THR A 322 1.74 -10.86 -6.95
CA THR A 322 1.08 -11.96 -7.65
C THR A 322 -0.23 -12.36 -6.99
N ARG A 323 -1.10 -13.09 -7.69
CA ARG A 323 -2.35 -13.65 -7.13
C ARG A 323 -2.07 -14.58 -5.95
N GLU A 324 -1.06 -15.44 -6.07
CA GLU A 324 -0.65 -16.36 -5.00
C GLU A 324 -0.23 -15.60 -3.73
N GLU A 325 0.48 -14.48 -3.89
CA GLU A 325 0.86 -13.62 -2.78
C GLU A 325 -0.36 -12.94 -2.12
N ALA A 326 -1.35 -12.52 -2.90
CA ALA A 326 -2.61 -12.01 -2.38
C ALA A 326 -3.36 -13.05 -1.55
N GLU A 327 -3.46 -14.29 -2.04
CA GLU A 327 -4.08 -15.40 -1.32
C GLU A 327 -3.39 -15.70 0.01
N GLN A 328 -2.05 -15.72 0.01
CA GLN A 328 -1.26 -15.93 1.23
C GLN A 328 -1.47 -14.81 2.27
N LEU A 329 -1.53 -13.55 1.81
CA LEU A 329 -1.81 -12.41 2.69
C LEU A 329 -3.20 -12.48 3.29
N VAL A 330 -4.20 -12.83 2.48
CA VAL A 330 -5.58 -13.03 2.95
C VAL A 330 -5.63 -14.11 4.03
N GLU A 331 -4.87 -15.19 3.89
CA GLU A 331 -4.81 -16.25 4.90
C GLU A 331 -4.17 -15.76 6.21
N TRP A 332 -3.09 -14.95 6.15
CA TRP A 332 -2.50 -14.34 7.35
C TRP A 332 -3.44 -13.34 8.03
N ILE A 333 -4.26 -12.62 7.25
CA ILE A 333 -5.30 -11.72 7.78
C ILE A 333 -6.42 -12.52 8.44
N ARG A 334 -6.91 -13.58 7.80
CA ARG A 334 -7.95 -14.46 8.34
C ARG A 334 -7.56 -15.09 9.66
N THR A 335 -6.32 -15.54 9.76
CA THR A 335 -5.78 -16.21 10.94
C THR A 335 -5.27 -15.26 12.01
N GLY A 336 -5.34 -13.94 11.76
CA GLY A 336 -4.90 -12.90 12.69
C GLY A 336 -3.38 -12.84 12.88
N GLN A 337 -2.58 -13.43 12.00
CA GLN A 337 -1.13 -13.34 12.00
C GLN A 337 -0.66 -11.92 11.60
N LEU A 338 -1.35 -11.29 10.64
CA LEU A 338 -1.20 -9.89 10.33
C LEU A 338 -2.18 -9.04 11.13
N LYS A 339 -1.70 -7.94 11.68
CA LYS A 339 -2.49 -6.97 12.45
C LYS A 339 -2.63 -5.67 11.66
N PRO A 340 -3.79 -5.01 11.72
CA PRO A 340 -3.96 -3.71 11.09
C PRO A 340 -3.10 -2.65 11.77
N VAL A 341 -2.56 -1.75 10.96
CA VAL A 341 -1.86 -0.56 11.43
C VAL A 341 -2.61 0.65 10.86
N LEU A 342 -3.73 0.94 11.49
CA LEU A 342 -4.61 2.05 11.15
C LEU A 342 -4.25 3.27 11.98
N HIS A 343 -3.93 4.38 11.31
CA HIS A 343 -3.61 5.65 11.96
C HIS A 343 -4.86 6.48 12.23
N ALA A 344 -5.68 6.70 11.20
CA ALA A 344 -6.91 7.48 11.29
C ALA A 344 -7.86 7.17 10.13
N ALA A 345 -9.15 7.47 10.33
CA ALA A 345 -10.18 7.45 9.29
C ALA A 345 -10.71 8.86 9.02
N PHE A 346 -11.12 9.09 7.75
CA PHE A 346 -11.77 10.31 7.27
C PHE A 346 -12.98 9.93 6.41
N LYS A 347 -13.98 10.82 6.33
CA LYS A 347 -15.09 10.65 5.39
C LYS A 347 -14.62 10.81 3.95
N LEU A 348 -15.34 10.18 3.02
CA LEU A 348 -15.09 10.36 1.59
C LEU A 348 -15.23 11.84 1.16
N SER A 349 -16.21 12.55 1.69
CA SER A 349 -16.39 14.01 1.49
C SER A 349 -15.22 14.84 2.05
N GLU A 350 -14.46 14.31 3.00
CA GLU A 350 -13.29 14.94 3.63
C GLU A 350 -11.95 14.51 3.00
N LEU A 351 -11.96 13.90 1.81
CA LEU A 351 -10.74 13.38 1.17
C LEU A 351 -9.69 14.49 0.98
N HIS A 352 -10.06 15.73 0.73
CA HIS A 352 -9.11 16.84 0.64
C HIS A 352 -8.34 17.07 1.94
N GLU A 353 -8.98 16.90 3.09
CA GLU A 353 -8.35 17.01 4.40
C GLU A 353 -7.44 15.82 4.67
N ALA A 354 -7.89 14.64 4.31
CA ALA A 354 -7.08 13.44 4.37
C ALA A 354 -5.81 13.54 3.50
N GLU A 355 -5.91 14.12 2.31
CA GLU A 355 -4.76 14.40 1.41
C GLU A 355 -3.77 15.37 2.07
N ARG A 356 -4.26 16.50 2.59
CA ARG A 356 -3.41 17.48 3.29
C ARG A 356 -2.73 16.85 4.50
N TYR A 357 -3.48 16.11 5.31
CA TYR A 357 -2.93 15.41 6.46
C TYR A 357 -1.87 14.38 6.05
N PHE A 358 -2.12 13.61 4.99
CA PHE A 358 -1.19 12.59 4.49
C PHE A 358 0.17 13.17 4.07
N VAL A 359 0.17 14.36 3.46
CA VAL A 359 1.41 15.05 3.03
C VAL A 359 2.14 15.66 4.23
N ASN A 360 1.39 16.26 5.16
CA ASN A 360 1.94 17.01 6.31
C ASN A 360 1.94 16.19 7.61
N ARG A 361 1.88 14.89 7.51
CA ARG A 361 1.77 13.96 8.65
C ARG A 361 2.81 14.21 9.73
N GLY A 362 2.32 14.30 10.96
CA GLY A 362 3.14 14.56 12.15
C GLY A 362 4.01 13.38 12.58
N SER A 363 4.76 13.60 13.65
CA SER A 363 5.66 12.61 14.27
C SER A 363 4.93 11.33 14.74
N ASN A 364 3.68 11.40 15.09
CA ASN A 364 2.87 10.26 15.55
C ASN A 364 2.28 9.40 14.41
N TYR A 365 2.49 9.75 13.13
CA TYR A 365 1.94 8.97 12.01
C TYR A 365 2.58 7.59 11.89
N LEU A 366 1.73 6.55 11.92
CA LEU A 366 2.13 5.16 11.71
C LEU A 366 1.07 4.42 10.89
N GLY A 367 1.47 3.66 9.87
CA GLY A 367 0.58 2.81 9.08
C GLY A 367 -0.23 3.57 8.03
N LYS A 368 -1.55 3.47 8.09
CA LYS A 368 -2.48 3.88 7.03
C LYS A 368 -3.53 4.87 7.49
N ILE A 369 -3.90 5.76 6.59
CA ILE A 369 -5.15 6.52 6.65
C ILE A 369 -6.20 5.78 5.84
N VAL A 370 -7.42 5.75 6.33
CA VAL A 370 -8.56 5.10 5.69
C VAL A 370 -9.64 6.14 5.38
N ILE A 371 -10.27 5.97 4.24
CA ILE A 371 -11.38 6.79 3.75
C ILE A 371 -12.63 5.94 3.78
N VAL A 372 -13.68 6.45 4.38
CA VAL A 372 -14.95 5.74 4.59
C VAL A 372 -16.05 6.52 3.87
N PRO A 373 -16.88 5.89 3.00
CA PRO A 373 -18.05 6.54 2.42
C PRO A 373 -18.94 7.15 3.51
N ASP A 374 -19.47 8.34 3.28
CA ASP A 374 -20.21 9.11 4.29
C ASP A 374 -21.38 8.32 4.89
N ALA A 375 -22.07 7.55 4.07
CA ALA A 375 -23.19 6.68 4.51
C ALA A 375 -22.74 5.52 5.40
N GLN A 376 -21.46 5.19 5.44
CA GLN A 376 -20.86 4.10 6.22
C GLN A 376 -20.05 4.62 7.44
N TRP A 377 -20.03 5.94 7.63
CA TRP A 377 -19.14 6.59 8.59
C TRP A 377 -19.36 6.17 10.04
N ASP A 378 -20.62 6.19 10.48
CA ASP A 378 -20.95 5.90 11.88
C ASP A 378 -20.57 4.48 12.29
N ASP A 379 -20.72 3.53 11.37
CA ASP A 379 -20.44 2.11 11.62
C ASP A 379 -18.96 1.74 11.44
N HIS A 380 -18.25 2.39 10.52
CA HIS A 380 -16.92 1.94 10.10
C HIS A 380 -15.81 2.97 10.28
N GLY A 381 -16.09 4.26 10.30
CA GLY A 381 -15.11 5.36 10.36
C GLY A 381 -15.01 6.06 11.70
N ALA A 382 -16.14 6.39 12.30
CA ALA A 382 -16.19 7.22 13.52
C ALA A 382 -15.34 6.70 14.69
N PRO A 383 -15.24 5.38 14.95
CA PRO A 383 -14.36 4.87 16.01
C PRO A 383 -12.86 5.16 15.80
N PHE A 384 -12.47 5.45 14.57
CA PHE A 384 -11.08 5.69 14.14
C PHE A 384 -10.86 7.12 13.65
N ALA A 385 -11.81 8.01 13.87
CA ALA A 385 -11.69 9.42 13.49
C ALA A 385 -10.44 10.05 14.12
N LEU A 386 -9.73 10.88 13.34
CA LEU A 386 -8.61 11.62 13.88
C LEU A 386 -9.12 12.58 14.97
N GLU A 387 -8.55 12.50 16.18
CA GLU A 387 -8.90 13.43 17.25
C GLU A 387 -8.59 14.87 16.84
N ASN A 388 -9.57 15.76 16.95
CA ASN A 388 -9.50 17.15 16.47
C ASN A 388 -8.31 17.98 17.03
N ASP A 389 -7.68 17.57 18.12
CA ASP A 389 -6.53 18.26 18.70
C ASP A 389 -5.20 17.98 17.95
N ALA A 390 -5.12 16.91 17.17
CA ALA A 390 -3.95 16.62 16.33
C ALA A 390 -3.82 17.58 15.13
N PHE A 391 -4.92 18.22 14.71
CA PHE A 391 -4.94 19.19 13.61
C PHE A 391 -4.58 20.62 14.01
N LYS A 392 -4.73 20.99 15.28
CA LYS A 392 -4.60 22.38 15.76
C LYS A 392 -3.17 22.92 15.79
N GLY A 393 -2.17 22.11 15.56
CA GLY A 393 -0.75 22.51 15.63
C GLY A 393 0.00 22.60 14.30
N THR A 394 -0.56 22.14 13.18
CA THR A 394 0.11 22.20 11.89
C THR A 394 -0.40 23.39 11.08
N ALA A 395 0.29 24.52 11.18
CA ALA A 395 0.16 25.55 10.17
C ALA A 395 0.47 24.94 8.80
N PHE A 396 -0.54 24.90 7.92
CA PHE A 396 -0.36 24.47 6.53
C PHE A 396 0.69 25.38 5.89
N LYS A 397 1.85 24.83 5.57
CA LYS A 397 2.76 25.52 4.66
C LYS A 397 2.19 25.28 3.26
N ASP A 398 1.54 26.29 2.72
CA ASP A 398 1.33 26.40 1.29
C ASP A 398 2.72 26.45 0.66
N ASN A 399 3.16 25.31 0.13
CA ASN A 399 4.33 25.31 -0.74
C ASN A 399 3.86 25.77 -2.12
N ALA A 400 4.06 27.06 -2.39
CA ALA A 400 3.98 27.64 -3.71
C ALA A 400 5.08 27.09 -4.64
#